data_a3a372634ea1deb954849322146ac483
#
_entry.id   a3a372634ea1deb954849322146ac483
#
_cell.length_a   1.000
_cell.length_b   1.000
_cell.length_c   1.000
_cell.angle_alpha   90.00
_cell.angle_beta   90.00
_cell.angle_gamma   90.00
#
_symmetry.space_group_name_H-M   'P 1'
#
loop_
_entity.id
_entity.type
_entity.pdbx_description
1 polymer ?
#
loop_
_entity_poly.entity_id
_entity_poly.type
_entity_poly.pdbx_seq_one_letter_code
_entity_poly.pdbx_strand_id
1 'polypeptide(L)'
;MTSMETVGRAHPANVGTANVGTAGHGHPTAYPIVETFHSVQGEGVWTGTNAFFIRLAGCDVGCPWCDTKISWSTKPHAPINLGELVHQAQAAQPFMVVITGGEPLMHNLLPLTQSLQQAGLRLHLETSGAHPLSGDFDWISLSPKRFKPPQPEIYAHAHELKVVIANSDDLGWAEAQAAQVPETTVKLLQPEWTSDHSQQLVLDYVKQHPAWRISLQTHKFLGVR
;
A
#
# COMPACT_ATOMS: atom_id res chain seq x y z
N MET A 1 -18.87 32.24 -15.48
CA MET A 1 -19.75 31.05 -15.47
C MET A 1 -19.22 30.11 -16.53
N THR A 2 -18.39 29.17 -16.15
CA THR A 2 -17.76 28.22 -17.08
C THR A 2 -18.16 26.81 -16.61
N SER A 3 -18.90 26.13 -17.48
CA SER A 3 -19.48 24.81 -17.23
C SER A 3 -18.40 23.74 -17.09
N MET A 4 -18.46 22.95 -16.03
CA MET A 4 -17.69 21.73 -15.89
C MET A 4 -18.34 20.61 -16.70
N GLU A 5 -17.69 20.13 -17.74
CA GLU A 5 -18.09 18.94 -18.49
C GLU A 5 -17.76 17.68 -17.69
N THR A 6 -18.79 16.88 -17.47
CA THR A 6 -18.67 15.53 -16.89
C THR A 6 -18.16 14.57 -17.95
N VAL A 7 -16.94 14.05 -17.77
CA VAL A 7 -16.37 12.97 -18.60
C VAL A 7 -16.99 11.64 -18.18
N GLY A 8 -17.90 11.11 -19.01
CA GLY A 8 -18.48 9.79 -18.88
C GLY A 8 -17.45 8.69 -19.18
N ARG A 9 -17.28 7.74 -18.26
CA ARG A 9 -16.50 6.52 -18.48
C ARG A 9 -17.28 5.50 -19.28
N ALA A 10 -16.73 5.08 -20.43
CA ALA A 10 -17.17 3.89 -21.15
C ALA A 10 -16.44 2.67 -20.56
N HIS A 11 -17.19 1.61 -20.20
CA HIS A 11 -16.66 0.29 -19.87
C HIS A 11 -16.36 -0.48 -21.16
N PRO A 12 -15.18 -1.15 -21.28
CA PRO A 12 -14.99 -2.14 -22.32
C PRO A 12 -15.62 -3.49 -21.94
N ALA A 13 -16.19 -4.14 -22.93
CA ALA A 13 -16.91 -5.38 -22.84
C ALA A 13 -16.01 -6.59 -22.59
N ASN A 14 -16.60 -7.51 -21.86
CA ASN A 14 -16.33 -8.91 -21.58
C ASN A 14 -15.54 -9.66 -22.68
N VAL A 15 -14.39 -10.27 -22.33
CA VAL A 15 -13.71 -11.29 -23.14
C VAL A 15 -13.54 -12.57 -22.32
N GLY A 16 -13.95 -13.62 -22.94
CA GLY A 16 -14.21 -14.98 -22.52
C GLY A 16 -13.26 -15.66 -21.52
N THR A 17 -13.87 -16.47 -20.69
CA THR A 17 -13.32 -17.41 -19.74
C THR A 17 -12.59 -18.56 -20.41
N ALA A 18 -11.29 -18.71 -20.18
CA ALA A 18 -10.58 -19.97 -20.35
C ALA A 18 -10.56 -20.70 -18.98
N ASN A 19 -11.25 -21.82 -18.95
CA ASN A 19 -11.35 -22.70 -17.81
C ASN A 19 -10.05 -23.54 -17.69
N VAL A 20 -9.19 -23.24 -16.73
CA VAL A 20 -8.06 -24.11 -16.36
C VAL A 20 -8.37 -24.66 -14.97
N GLY A 21 -8.59 -25.96 -14.93
CA GLY A 21 -8.90 -26.70 -13.71
C GLY A 21 -7.82 -26.55 -12.64
N THR A 22 -8.21 -26.09 -11.45
CA THR A 22 -7.36 -26.03 -10.28
C THR A 22 -7.94 -26.83 -9.14
N ALA A 23 -7.06 -27.62 -8.52
CA ALA A 23 -7.33 -28.30 -7.26
C ALA A 23 -7.86 -27.31 -6.21
N GLY A 24 -8.94 -27.67 -5.53
CA GLY A 24 -9.69 -26.78 -4.63
C GLY A 24 -8.89 -26.31 -3.42
N HIS A 25 -8.37 -25.09 -3.51
CA HIS A 25 -8.08 -24.28 -2.34
C HIS A 25 -9.23 -23.28 -2.23
N GLY A 26 -10.14 -23.49 -1.25
CA GLY A 26 -11.22 -22.57 -0.96
C GLY A 26 -10.66 -21.15 -0.75
N HIS A 27 -11.32 -20.13 -1.32
CA HIS A 27 -10.93 -18.74 -1.12
C HIS A 27 -10.96 -18.41 0.38
N PRO A 28 -10.00 -17.66 0.92
CA PRO A 28 -10.02 -17.28 2.32
C PRO A 28 -11.27 -16.46 2.62
N THR A 29 -12.00 -16.87 3.64
CA THR A 29 -13.20 -16.18 4.14
C THR A 29 -12.89 -15.32 5.36
N ALA A 30 -11.66 -15.35 5.86
CA ALA A 30 -11.16 -14.59 6.99
C ALA A 30 -9.65 -14.33 6.85
N TYR A 31 -9.18 -13.26 7.47
CA TYR A 31 -7.77 -12.85 7.48
C TYR A 31 -7.28 -12.59 8.90
N PRO A 32 -6.00 -12.92 9.22
CA PRO A 32 -5.40 -12.54 10.49
C PRO A 32 -5.21 -11.02 10.51
N ILE A 33 -5.94 -10.34 11.39
CA ILE A 33 -5.96 -8.89 11.48
C ILE A 33 -5.27 -8.44 12.77
N VAL A 34 -4.27 -7.55 12.63
CA VAL A 34 -3.65 -6.87 13.77
C VAL A 34 -4.63 -5.86 14.35
N GLU A 35 -5.19 -5.02 13.50
CA GLU A 35 -6.13 -3.97 13.86
C GLU A 35 -6.88 -3.46 12.62
N THR A 36 -8.04 -2.87 12.86
CA THR A 36 -8.74 -1.98 11.94
C THR A 36 -8.98 -0.64 12.63
N PHE A 37 -8.86 0.47 11.90
CA PHE A 37 -9.09 1.79 12.47
C PHE A 37 -9.44 2.82 11.41
N HIS A 38 -10.19 3.84 11.80
CA HIS A 38 -10.51 4.98 10.97
C HIS A 38 -9.61 6.16 11.34
N SER A 39 -8.90 6.71 10.35
CA SER A 39 -7.94 7.80 10.54
C SER A 39 -7.76 8.58 9.24
N VAL A 40 -6.61 9.22 9.08
CA VAL A 40 -6.14 9.82 7.82
C VAL A 40 -4.93 9.07 7.30
N GLN A 41 -4.80 8.96 5.96
CA GLN A 41 -3.54 8.51 5.37
C GLN A 41 -2.42 9.48 5.75
N GLY A 42 -1.38 8.96 6.39
CA GLY A 42 -0.27 9.77 6.90
C GLY A 42 0.92 9.86 5.97
N GLU A 43 0.94 9.14 4.84
CA GLU A 43 2.10 8.99 3.97
C GLU A 43 1.71 9.07 2.49
N GLY A 44 2.71 9.32 1.64
CA GLY A 44 2.54 9.25 0.19
C GLY A 44 1.69 10.37 -0.40
N VAL A 45 1.17 10.11 -1.60
CA VAL A 45 0.36 11.08 -2.38
C VAL A 45 -0.95 11.41 -1.68
N TRP A 46 -1.52 10.45 -0.94
CA TRP A 46 -2.83 10.59 -0.29
C TRP A 46 -2.75 11.11 1.15
N THR A 47 -1.62 11.67 1.56
CA THR A 47 -1.46 12.27 2.90
C THR A 47 -2.61 13.24 3.24
N GLY A 48 -3.20 13.07 4.43
CA GLY A 48 -4.32 13.87 4.94
C GLY A 48 -5.69 13.39 4.49
N THR A 49 -5.77 12.36 3.63
CA THR A 49 -7.06 11.83 3.15
C THR A 49 -7.71 10.92 4.18
N ASN A 50 -9.02 11.06 4.38
CA ASN A 50 -9.85 10.20 5.23
C ASN A 50 -9.71 8.73 4.77
N ALA A 51 -9.27 7.84 5.65
CA ALA A 51 -8.99 6.46 5.33
C ALA A 51 -9.39 5.48 6.45
N PHE A 52 -9.91 4.32 6.03
CA PHE A 52 -10.10 3.18 6.92
C PHE A 52 -8.99 2.17 6.67
N PHE A 53 -8.27 1.82 7.71
CA PHE A 53 -7.12 0.92 7.63
C PHE A 53 -7.50 -0.51 8.01
N ILE A 54 -7.06 -1.46 7.20
CA ILE A 54 -7.08 -2.89 7.50
C ILE A 54 -5.62 -3.34 7.56
N ARG A 55 -5.11 -3.56 8.78
CA ARG A 55 -3.75 -4.02 9.01
C ARG A 55 -3.70 -5.52 9.19
N LEU A 56 -3.19 -6.21 8.17
CA LEU A 56 -2.99 -7.66 8.18
C LEU A 56 -1.77 -8.06 9.03
N ALA A 57 -1.83 -9.23 9.63
CA ALA A 57 -0.70 -9.85 10.28
C ALA A 57 0.04 -10.80 9.34
N GLY A 58 1.34 -10.96 9.57
CA GLY A 58 2.27 -11.75 8.77
C GLY A 58 3.23 -10.84 7.99
N CYS A 59 4.53 -10.96 8.28
CA CYS A 59 5.60 -10.29 7.54
C CYS A 59 6.88 -11.11 7.62
N ASP A 60 7.48 -11.36 6.48
CA ASP A 60 8.75 -12.08 6.34
C ASP A 60 9.87 -11.19 5.74
N VAL A 61 9.63 -9.88 5.67
CA VAL A 61 10.59 -8.91 5.11
C VAL A 61 11.70 -8.54 6.10
N GLY A 62 11.36 -8.37 7.41
CA GLY A 62 12.35 -8.24 8.48
C GLY A 62 13.05 -6.87 8.55
N CYS A 63 12.37 -5.75 8.26
CA CYS A 63 12.95 -4.40 8.31
C CYS A 63 13.40 -4.04 9.73
N PRO A 64 14.68 -3.64 9.97
CA PRO A 64 15.15 -3.30 11.31
C PRO A 64 14.44 -2.08 11.92
N TRP A 65 14.06 -1.10 11.09
CA TRP A 65 13.35 0.12 11.49
C TRP A 65 11.82 -0.01 11.47
N CYS A 66 11.27 -1.24 11.36
CA CYS A 66 9.82 -1.43 11.36
C CYS A 66 9.19 -0.90 12.63
N ASP A 67 8.22 0.00 12.50
CA ASP A 67 7.46 0.58 13.62
C ASP A 67 6.27 -0.28 14.05
N THR A 68 5.93 -1.33 13.27
CA THR A 68 4.78 -2.20 13.53
C THR A 68 5.21 -3.68 13.65
N LYS A 69 6.24 -3.97 14.45
CA LYS A 69 6.77 -5.35 14.62
C LYS A 69 5.76 -6.35 15.14
N ILE A 70 4.69 -5.88 15.80
CA ILE A 70 3.57 -6.71 16.24
C ILE A 70 2.86 -7.41 15.06
N SER A 71 2.95 -6.86 13.85
CA SER A 71 2.37 -7.44 12.64
C SER A 71 3.19 -8.58 12.01
N TRP A 72 4.40 -8.87 12.51
CA TRP A 72 5.27 -9.87 11.88
C TRP A 72 4.74 -11.30 12.03
N SER A 73 4.10 -11.61 13.15
CA SER A 73 3.53 -12.93 13.41
C SER A 73 2.02 -12.94 13.22
N THR A 74 1.50 -13.98 12.58
CA THR A 74 0.05 -14.21 12.48
C THR A 74 -0.55 -14.83 13.76
N LYS A 75 0.26 -15.53 14.56
CA LYS A 75 -0.22 -16.36 15.69
C LYS A 75 -1.02 -15.62 16.77
N PRO A 76 -0.65 -14.38 17.20
CA PRO A 76 -1.39 -13.69 18.26
C PRO A 76 -2.67 -13.00 17.76
N HIS A 77 -2.93 -13.02 16.44
CA HIS A 77 -4.00 -12.25 15.80
C HIS A 77 -5.14 -13.16 15.36
N ALA A 78 -6.32 -12.94 15.93
CA ALA A 78 -7.50 -13.67 15.55
C ALA A 78 -7.93 -13.31 14.11
N PRO A 79 -8.37 -14.29 13.32
CA PRO A 79 -8.92 -14.00 12.01
C PRO A 79 -10.25 -13.28 12.10
N ILE A 80 -10.42 -12.22 11.31
CA ILE A 80 -11.70 -11.54 11.11
C ILE A 80 -12.26 -11.94 9.75
N ASN A 81 -13.56 -12.26 9.69
CA ASN A 81 -14.20 -12.69 8.44
C ASN A 81 -14.45 -11.50 7.50
N LEU A 82 -14.59 -11.80 6.21
CA LEU A 82 -14.78 -10.79 5.16
C LEU A 82 -15.99 -9.90 5.41
N GLY A 83 -17.13 -10.50 5.79
CA GLY A 83 -18.36 -9.73 6.04
C GLY A 83 -18.19 -8.67 7.13
N GLU A 84 -17.48 -9.01 8.20
CA GLU A 84 -17.18 -8.09 9.29
C GLU A 84 -16.23 -6.97 8.85
N LEU A 85 -15.17 -7.28 8.07
CA LEU A 85 -14.25 -6.27 7.54
C LEU A 85 -14.97 -5.27 6.63
N VAL A 86 -15.84 -5.77 5.75
CA VAL A 86 -16.66 -4.93 4.86
C VAL A 86 -17.60 -4.04 5.67
N HIS A 87 -18.29 -4.62 6.66
CA HIS A 87 -19.21 -3.87 7.54
C HIS A 87 -18.50 -2.74 8.29
N GLN A 88 -17.34 -3.01 8.88
CA GLN A 88 -16.54 -1.99 9.57
C GLN A 88 -16.08 -0.88 8.63
N ALA A 89 -15.60 -1.24 7.43
CA ALA A 89 -15.15 -0.27 6.45
C ALA A 89 -16.30 0.62 5.95
N GLN A 90 -17.49 0.06 5.67
CA GLN A 90 -18.67 0.82 5.27
C GLN A 90 -19.17 1.75 6.38
N ALA A 91 -19.18 1.28 7.64
CA ALA A 91 -19.61 2.08 8.78
C ALA A 91 -18.72 3.31 9.01
N ALA A 92 -17.43 3.23 8.67
CA ALA A 92 -16.49 4.36 8.75
C ALA A 92 -16.68 5.41 7.65
N GLN A 93 -17.36 5.09 6.56
CA GLN A 93 -17.56 5.99 5.39
C GLN A 93 -16.27 6.67 4.90
N PRO A 94 -15.18 5.92 4.67
CA PRO A 94 -13.91 6.49 4.29
C PRO A 94 -13.90 6.92 2.82
N PHE A 95 -12.99 7.84 2.46
CA PHE A 95 -12.70 8.11 1.05
C PHE A 95 -12.02 6.89 0.39
N MET A 96 -11.19 6.15 1.16
CA MET A 96 -10.55 4.93 0.72
C MET A 96 -10.30 3.95 1.87
N VAL A 97 -10.21 2.67 1.55
CA VAL A 97 -9.71 1.62 2.45
C VAL A 97 -8.25 1.35 2.13
N VAL A 98 -7.38 1.48 3.12
CA VAL A 98 -5.94 1.17 3.01
C VAL A 98 -5.70 -0.24 3.54
N ILE A 99 -5.35 -1.14 2.63
CA ILE A 99 -4.92 -2.50 2.98
C ILE A 99 -3.41 -2.45 3.18
N THR A 100 -2.98 -2.69 4.40
CA THR A 100 -1.60 -2.59 4.87
C THR A 100 -1.31 -3.73 5.86
N GLY A 101 -0.23 -3.65 6.62
CA GLY A 101 -0.02 -4.60 7.69
C GLY A 101 1.43 -4.90 7.97
N GLY A 102 1.77 -6.19 8.10
CA GLY A 102 3.08 -6.71 7.91
C GLY A 102 3.45 -6.62 6.42
N GLU A 103 3.28 -7.71 5.68
CA GLU A 103 3.30 -7.69 4.21
C GLU A 103 1.96 -8.27 3.70
N PRO A 104 1.05 -7.41 3.20
CA PRO A 104 -0.29 -7.86 2.81
C PRO A 104 -0.29 -8.92 1.72
N LEU A 105 0.65 -8.86 0.77
CA LEU A 105 0.74 -9.81 -0.33
C LEU A 105 1.23 -11.22 0.07
N MET A 106 1.55 -11.46 1.35
CA MET A 106 1.67 -12.82 1.88
C MET A 106 0.33 -13.56 1.87
N HIS A 107 -0.78 -12.86 1.71
CA HIS A 107 -2.13 -13.38 1.66
C HIS A 107 -2.72 -13.28 0.25
N ASN A 108 -3.63 -14.19 -0.10
CA ASN A 108 -4.46 -14.00 -1.29
C ASN A 108 -5.52 -12.94 -0.99
N LEU A 109 -5.34 -11.73 -1.52
CA LEU A 109 -6.21 -10.58 -1.27
C LEU A 109 -7.41 -10.50 -2.22
N LEU A 110 -7.48 -11.33 -3.26
CA LEU A 110 -8.55 -11.24 -4.25
C LEU A 110 -9.96 -11.30 -3.65
N PRO A 111 -10.29 -12.20 -2.70
CA PRO A 111 -11.62 -12.21 -2.08
C PRO A 111 -11.91 -10.96 -1.25
N LEU A 112 -10.91 -10.42 -0.55
CA LEU A 112 -11.05 -9.20 0.24
C LEU A 112 -11.31 -7.99 -0.65
N THR A 113 -10.51 -7.82 -1.71
CA THR A 113 -10.66 -6.68 -2.62
C THR A 113 -11.99 -6.74 -3.35
N GLN A 114 -12.41 -7.91 -3.85
CA GLN A 114 -13.71 -8.08 -4.49
C GLN A 114 -14.87 -7.72 -3.57
N SER A 115 -14.83 -8.15 -2.31
CA SER A 115 -15.89 -7.87 -1.34
C SER A 115 -15.99 -6.38 -1.01
N LEU A 116 -14.85 -5.71 -0.83
CA LEU A 116 -14.79 -4.27 -0.55
C LEU A 116 -15.22 -3.44 -1.78
N GLN A 117 -14.82 -3.83 -3.00
CA GLN A 117 -15.23 -3.17 -4.24
C GLN A 117 -16.73 -3.34 -4.52
N GLN A 118 -17.31 -4.52 -4.27
CA GLN A 118 -18.75 -4.74 -4.35
C GLN A 118 -19.51 -3.85 -3.37
N ALA A 119 -18.91 -3.51 -2.24
CA ALA A 119 -19.44 -2.55 -1.27
C ALA A 119 -19.26 -1.08 -1.68
N GLY A 120 -18.68 -0.79 -2.86
CA GLY A 120 -18.47 0.55 -3.40
C GLY A 120 -17.27 1.29 -2.83
N LEU A 121 -16.35 0.57 -2.17
CA LEU A 121 -15.18 1.16 -1.52
C LEU A 121 -13.98 1.22 -2.47
N ARG A 122 -13.23 2.33 -2.39
CA ARG A 122 -11.98 2.53 -3.11
C ARG A 122 -10.82 1.90 -2.34
N LEU A 123 -9.92 1.19 -3.02
CA LEU A 123 -8.89 0.38 -2.40
C LEU A 123 -7.48 0.91 -2.67
N HIS A 124 -6.71 1.05 -1.61
CA HIS A 124 -5.30 1.39 -1.63
C HIS A 124 -4.49 0.26 -0.99
N LEU A 125 -3.46 -0.22 -1.68
CA LEU A 125 -2.50 -1.20 -1.17
C LEU A 125 -1.21 -0.52 -0.76
N GLU A 126 -0.73 -0.79 0.46
CA GLU A 126 0.65 -0.53 0.87
C GLU A 126 1.42 -1.83 0.99
N THR A 127 2.48 -2.01 0.19
CA THR A 127 3.25 -3.25 0.14
C THR A 127 4.73 -3.02 -0.11
N SER A 128 5.57 -3.93 0.36
CA SER A 128 6.96 -4.00 -0.07
C SER A 128 7.13 -4.62 -1.46
N GLY A 129 6.09 -5.28 -1.98
CA GLY A 129 6.12 -5.98 -3.26
C GLY A 129 6.87 -7.31 -3.24
N ALA A 130 7.26 -7.81 -2.07
CA ALA A 130 8.09 -8.99 -1.93
C ALA A 130 7.38 -10.31 -2.30
N HIS A 131 6.08 -10.27 -2.51
CA HIS A 131 5.24 -11.41 -2.91
C HIS A 131 4.43 -11.08 -4.17
N PRO A 132 3.94 -12.11 -4.91
CA PRO A 132 3.13 -11.90 -6.08
C PRO A 132 1.88 -11.06 -5.80
N LEU A 133 1.55 -10.15 -6.71
CA LEU A 133 0.35 -9.32 -6.59
C LEU A 133 -0.91 -10.20 -6.63
N SER A 134 -1.79 -9.98 -5.68
CA SER A 134 -3.12 -10.61 -5.63
C SER A 134 -4.16 -9.59 -5.21
N GLY A 135 -5.34 -9.63 -5.86
CA GLY A 135 -6.40 -8.64 -5.68
C GLY A 135 -6.28 -7.44 -6.63
N ASP A 136 -7.33 -6.63 -6.66
CA ASP A 136 -7.46 -5.46 -7.52
C ASP A 136 -7.52 -4.19 -6.66
N PHE A 137 -6.77 -3.16 -7.07
CA PHE A 137 -6.60 -1.93 -6.29
C PHE A 137 -6.72 -0.69 -7.19
N ASP A 138 -7.32 0.37 -6.65
CA ASP A 138 -7.36 1.68 -7.29
C ASP A 138 -6.03 2.44 -7.15
N TRP A 139 -5.24 2.10 -6.13
CA TRP A 139 -3.93 2.68 -5.87
C TRP A 139 -2.98 1.68 -5.23
N ILE A 140 -1.75 1.60 -5.71
CA ILE A 140 -0.68 0.77 -5.14
C ILE A 140 0.50 1.65 -4.78
N SER A 141 0.80 1.72 -3.47
CA SER A 141 2.02 2.29 -2.92
C SER A 141 3.07 1.18 -2.76
N LEU A 142 4.05 1.16 -3.65
CA LEU A 142 5.17 0.23 -3.60
C LEU A 142 6.29 0.82 -2.74
N SER A 143 6.60 0.16 -1.63
CA SER A 143 7.70 0.55 -0.73
C SER A 143 8.78 -0.54 -0.66
N PRO A 144 9.68 -0.62 -1.66
CA PRO A 144 10.65 -1.71 -1.80
C PRO A 144 11.62 -1.77 -0.61
N LYS A 145 12.06 -2.98 -0.29
CA LYS A 145 13.00 -3.23 0.82
C LYS A 145 14.20 -4.05 0.32
N ARG A 146 15.42 -3.63 0.68
CA ARG A 146 16.65 -4.36 0.30
C ARG A 146 16.70 -5.77 0.88
N PHE A 147 16.09 -5.98 2.05
CA PHE A 147 16.12 -7.26 2.78
C PHE A 147 15.33 -8.35 2.05
N LYS A 148 14.30 -7.96 1.31
CA LYS A 148 13.51 -8.84 0.45
C LYS A 148 13.01 -8.00 -0.73
N PRO A 149 13.72 -8.02 -1.86
CA PRO A 149 13.37 -7.20 -3.04
C PRO A 149 11.98 -7.53 -3.58
N PRO A 150 11.33 -6.55 -4.23
CA PRO A 150 10.04 -6.76 -4.89
C PRO A 150 10.10 -7.82 -6.00
N GLN A 151 8.97 -8.47 -6.25
CA GLN A 151 8.77 -9.27 -7.46
C GLN A 151 8.79 -8.34 -8.69
N PRO A 152 9.41 -8.74 -9.82
CA PRO A 152 9.57 -7.86 -10.98
C PRO A 152 8.25 -7.32 -11.55
N GLU A 153 7.18 -8.10 -11.46
CA GLU A 153 5.89 -7.75 -12.05
C GLU A 153 5.19 -6.59 -11.33
N ILE A 154 5.47 -6.37 -10.03
CA ILE A 154 4.75 -5.35 -9.24
C ILE A 154 5.09 -3.93 -9.67
N TYR A 155 6.29 -3.71 -10.21
CA TYR A 155 6.71 -2.37 -10.63
C TYR A 155 5.79 -1.75 -11.67
N ALA A 156 5.28 -2.56 -12.60
CA ALA A 156 4.35 -2.12 -13.63
C ALA A 156 2.98 -1.65 -13.08
N HIS A 157 2.64 -2.04 -11.87
CA HIS A 157 1.38 -1.72 -11.20
C HIS A 157 1.50 -0.59 -10.17
N ALA A 158 2.73 -0.12 -9.87
CA ALA A 158 2.96 0.90 -8.86
C ALA A 158 2.45 2.27 -9.32
N HIS A 159 1.53 2.87 -8.55
CA HIS A 159 1.07 4.24 -8.74
C HIS A 159 2.00 5.24 -8.04
N GLU A 160 2.56 4.84 -6.92
CA GLU A 160 3.66 5.55 -6.26
C GLU A 160 4.75 4.57 -5.82
N LEU A 161 5.99 5.03 -5.89
CA LEU A 161 7.19 4.37 -5.37
C LEU A 161 7.66 5.18 -4.16
N LYS A 162 7.60 4.59 -2.96
CA LYS A 162 7.98 5.24 -1.70
C LYS A 162 9.18 4.52 -1.08
N VAL A 163 10.37 5.15 -1.14
CA VAL A 163 11.61 4.56 -0.63
C VAL A 163 12.00 5.20 0.68
N VAL A 164 12.19 4.38 1.72
CA VAL A 164 12.70 4.83 3.02
C VAL A 164 14.21 5.06 2.93
N ILE A 165 14.65 6.23 3.35
CA ILE A 165 16.04 6.67 3.34
C ILE A 165 16.54 6.79 4.78
N ALA A 166 17.49 5.94 5.16
CA ALA A 166 18.18 6.01 6.44
C ALA A 166 19.59 6.61 6.30
N ASN A 167 20.21 6.44 5.12
CA ASN A 167 21.57 6.92 4.83
C ASN A 167 21.75 7.17 3.32
N SER A 168 22.94 7.69 2.92
CA SER A 168 23.25 8.05 1.53
C SER A 168 23.19 6.88 0.53
N ASP A 169 23.50 5.66 0.97
CA ASP A 169 23.49 4.49 0.09
C ASP A 169 22.05 4.13 -0.35
N ASP A 170 21.04 4.55 0.44
CA ASP A 170 19.65 4.34 0.11
C ASP A 170 19.17 5.18 -1.07
N LEU A 171 19.85 6.31 -1.37
CA LEU A 171 19.56 7.13 -2.54
C LEU A 171 19.89 6.38 -3.84
N GLY A 172 21.05 5.72 -3.91
CA GLY A 172 21.40 4.87 -5.05
C GLY A 172 20.44 3.69 -5.22
N TRP A 173 19.98 3.11 -4.11
CA TRP A 173 18.91 2.10 -4.14
C TRP A 173 17.59 2.67 -4.67
N ALA A 174 17.20 3.87 -4.24
CA ALA A 174 15.98 4.52 -4.69
C ALA A 174 15.99 4.75 -6.21
N GLU A 175 17.10 5.23 -6.77
CA GLU A 175 17.25 5.41 -8.23
C GLU A 175 17.16 4.07 -8.98
N ALA A 176 17.77 3.02 -8.48
CA ALA A 176 17.68 1.70 -9.07
C ALA A 176 16.24 1.14 -9.07
N GLN A 177 15.44 1.48 -8.05
CA GLN A 177 14.02 1.13 -8.01
C GLN A 177 13.19 2.01 -8.96
N ALA A 178 13.51 3.31 -9.02
CA ALA A 178 12.84 4.26 -9.89
C ALA A 178 12.99 3.95 -11.38
N ALA A 179 14.10 3.32 -11.75
CA ALA A 179 14.32 2.88 -13.14
C ALA A 179 13.41 1.71 -13.58
N GLN A 180 12.71 1.05 -12.64
CA GLN A 180 11.87 -0.10 -12.92
C GLN A 180 10.37 0.24 -12.99
N VAL A 181 9.94 1.40 -12.47
CA VAL A 181 8.54 1.82 -12.51
C VAL A 181 8.22 2.64 -13.76
N PRO A 182 6.95 2.69 -14.19
CA PRO A 182 6.49 3.59 -15.25
C PRO A 182 6.84 5.06 -14.97
N GLU A 183 7.01 5.87 -16.03
CA GLU A 183 7.24 7.32 -15.90
C GLU A 183 6.12 8.04 -15.14
N THR A 184 4.90 7.53 -15.25
CA THR A 184 3.71 8.08 -14.56
C THR A 184 3.70 7.81 -13.05
N THR A 185 4.55 6.91 -12.56
CA THR A 185 4.64 6.58 -11.14
C THR A 185 5.22 7.75 -10.36
N VAL A 186 4.51 8.19 -9.31
CA VAL A 186 5.01 9.23 -8.41
C VAL A 186 6.16 8.69 -7.55
N LYS A 187 7.29 9.38 -7.55
CA LYS A 187 8.51 8.95 -6.84
C LYS A 187 8.66 9.72 -5.53
N LEU A 188 8.75 9.00 -4.42
CA LEU A 188 8.76 9.55 -3.07
C LEU A 188 9.94 9.01 -2.27
N LEU A 189 10.67 9.93 -1.62
CA LEU A 189 11.66 9.60 -0.61
C LEU A 189 11.07 9.90 0.77
N GLN A 190 11.13 8.93 1.66
CA GLN A 190 10.66 9.06 3.03
C GLN A 190 11.83 8.96 3.99
N PRO A 191 12.15 10.04 4.76
CA PRO A 191 13.16 9.95 5.79
C PRO A 191 12.81 8.83 6.79
N GLU A 192 13.80 8.06 7.20
CA GLU A 192 13.64 7.15 8.32
C GLU A 192 13.34 7.98 9.58
N TRP A 193 12.26 7.61 10.31
CA TRP A 193 11.65 8.47 11.34
C TRP A 193 12.58 8.81 12.51
N THR A 194 13.47 7.90 12.89
CA THR A 194 14.34 8.07 14.07
C THR A 194 15.65 8.79 13.76
N SER A 195 15.90 9.14 12.49
CA SER A 195 17.16 9.74 12.03
C SER A 195 16.97 11.18 11.57
N ASP A 196 17.40 12.15 12.37
CA ASP A 196 17.42 13.57 11.97
C ASP A 196 18.31 13.81 10.74
N HIS A 197 19.39 13.04 10.60
CA HIS A 197 20.27 13.11 9.43
C HIS A 197 19.55 12.74 8.14
N SER A 198 18.65 11.77 8.17
CA SER A 198 17.90 11.33 6.99
C SER A 198 16.96 12.41 6.46
N GLN A 199 16.39 13.25 7.33
CA GLN A 199 15.51 14.35 6.92
C GLN A 199 16.29 15.37 6.07
N GLN A 200 17.47 15.78 6.54
CA GLN A 200 18.32 16.73 5.80
C GLN A 200 18.79 16.12 4.47
N LEU A 201 19.20 14.84 4.50
CA LEU A 201 19.65 14.12 3.31
C LEU A 201 18.55 14.08 2.22
N VAL A 202 17.32 13.72 2.59
CA VAL A 202 16.17 13.68 1.67
C VAL A 202 15.84 15.09 1.15
N LEU A 203 15.83 16.11 2.02
CA LEU A 203 15.54 17.49 1.63
C LEU A 203 16.55 17.99 0.59
N ASP A 204 17.84 17.77 0.81
CA ASP A 204 18.89 18.24 -0.10
C ASP A 204 18.88 17.47 -1.43
N TYR A 205 18.55 16.17 -1.37
CA TYR A 205 18.43 15.36 -2.58
C TYR A 205 17.26 15.81 -3.46
N VAL A 206 16.07 16.00 -2.89
CA VAL A 206 14.86 16.39 -3.64
C VAL A 206 15.03 17.78 -4.29
N LYS A 207 15.74 18.72 -3.64
CA LYS A 207 16.05 20.03 -4.25
C LYS A 207 16.87 19.92 -5.55
N GLN A 208 17.67 18.89 -5.69
CA GLN A 208 18.53 18.65 -6.85
C GLN A 208 17.92 17.69 -7.87
N HIS A 209 16.89 16.93 -7.48
CA HIS A 209 16.24 15.89 -8.28
C HIS A 209 14.72 16.11 -8.36
N PRO A 210 14.23 16.98 -9.27
CA PRO A 210 12.83 17.42 -9.30
C PRO A 210 11.81 16.32 -9.63
N ALA A 211 12.25 15.16 -10.06
CA ALA A 211 11.39 13.98 -10.26
C ALA A 211 10.95 13.33 -8.93
N TRP A 212 11.64 13.62 -7.84
CA TRP A 212 11.37 13.11 -6.52
C TRP A 212 10.60 14.10 -5.66
N ARG A 213 9.76 13.59 -4.76
CA ARG A 213 9.04 14.35 -3.74
C ARG A 213 9.35 13.76 -2.37
N ILE A 214 9.11 14.55 -1.32
CA ILE A 214 9.23 14.08 0.06
C ILE A 214 7.92 13.46 0.49
N SER A 215 7.96 12.26 1.07
CA SER A 215 6.89 11.70 1.89
C SER A 215 7.26 11.83 3.35
N LEU A 216 6.34 12.32 4.17
CA LEU A 216 6.49 12.36 5.62
C LEU A 216 5.50 11.38 6.26
N GLN A 217 5.75 11.00 7.51
CA GLN A 217 4.80 10.25 8.34
C GLN A 217 3.97 11.24 9.16
N THR A 218 3.06 11.96 8.51
CA THR A 218 2.30 13.06 9.11
C THR A 218 1.40 12.63 10.26
N HIS A 219 0.93 11.37 10.25
CA HIS A 219 0.17 10.78 11.35
C HIS A 219 0.97 10.82 12.68
N LYS A 220 2.30 10.71 12.65
CA LYS A 220 3.15 10.80 13.84
C LYS A 220 3.20 12.23 14.41
N PHE A 221 3.19 13.25 13.55
CA PHE A 221 3.09 14.65 13.97
C PHE A 221 1.72 15.00 14.54
N LEU A 222 0.66 14.40 13.99
CA LEU A 222 -0.71 14.62 14.46
C LEU A 222 -1.04 13.80 15.71
N GLY A 223 -0.20 12.85 16.10
CA GLY A 223 -0.46 11.94 17.22
C GLY A 223 -1.65 11.01 17.00
N VAL A 224 -1.95 10.70 15.73
CA VAL A 224 -3.00 9.74 15.34
C VAL A 224 -2.39 8.45 14.79
N ARG A 225 -3.23 7.41 14.67
CA ARG A 225 -2.83 6.15 14.03
C ARG A 225 -2.82 6.29 12.54
#